data_a9f687951dae1260aa6a6cb4a5a27915
#
_entry.id   a9f687951dae1260aa6a6cb4a5a27915
#
_cell.length_a   1.000
_cell.length_b   1.000
_cell.length_c   1.000
_cell.angle_alpha   90.00
_cell.angle_beta   90.00
_cell.angle_gamma   90.00
#
_symmetry.space_group_name_H-M   'P 1'
#
loop_
_entity.id
_entity.type
_entity.pdbx_description
1 polymer ?
#
loop_
_entity_poly.entity_id
_entity_poly.type
_entity_poly.pdbx_seq_one_letter_code
_entity_poly.pdbx_strand_id
1 'polypeptide(L)'
;MAVTKEILDEIALSQAEYDLIIERLDREPNPVELGMFGALWSEHCGYKHSRPLLRLFSQKSTRVLSQTGAENAGAVDIGDGLAVVFKVESHNHPSAVEPLQGAATGVGGIVRDILAMGARPIALLNSLRFGPLDDPQNRHLFHGVVEGISWYGNCIGVPDVAGEICFDESYSQNPLVNAMCVGLVHTDKIATSAASEVGNVILLVGAGTGRDGIHGASGLASRTFEKEVELRPTVQ
;
A
#
# COMPACT_ATOMS: atom_id res chain seq x y z
N MET A 1 31.58 5.06 0.27
CA MET A 1 31.51 3.59 0.43
C MET A 1 31.12 3.05 -0.93
N ALA A 2 31.88 2.12 -1.51
CA ALA A 2 31.52 1.57 -2.82
C ALA A 2 30.18 0.82 -2.69
N VAL A 3 29.24 1.12 -3.56
CA VAL A 3 27.96 0.42 -3.59
C VAL A 3 28.18 -0.95 -4.22
N THR A 4 27.89 -2.00 -3.44
CA THR A 4 28.03 -3.39 -3.89
C THR A 4 26.70 -3.95 -4.36
N LYS A 5 26.74 -5.07 -5.07
CA LYS A 5 25.52 -5.75 -5.51
C LYS A 5 24.63 -6.14 -4.32
N GLU A 6 25.24 -6.59 -3.23
CA GLU A 6 24.52 -6.97 -2.01
C GLU A 6 23.73 -5.78 -1.42
N ILE A 7 24.30 -4.57 -1.43
CA ILE A 7 23.60 -3.35 -0.99
C ILE A 7 22.40 -3.06 -1.93
N LEU A 8 22.61 -3.17 -3.23
CA LEU A 8 21.52 -2.95 -4.21
C LEU A 8 20.40 -3.99 -4.05
N ASP A 9 20.75 -5.25 -3.86
CA ASP A 9 19.80 -6.33 -3.62
C ASP A 9 19.01 -6.11 -2.30
N GLU A 10 19.66 -5.60 -1.25
CA GLU A 10 19.03 -5.27 0.04
C GLU A 10 17.93 -4.22 -0.10
N ILE A 11 18.14 -3.22 -0.95
CA ILE A 11 17.19 -2.11 -1.18
C ILE A 11 16.34 -2.30 -2.43
N ALA A 12 16.39 -3.48 -3.04
CA ALA A 12 15.63 -3.87 -4.23
C ALA A 12 15.85 -2.96 -5.46
N LEU A 13 17.07 -2.47 -5.66
CA LEU A 13 17.51 -1.77 -6.86
C LEU A 13 18.36 -2.67 -7.75
N SER A 14 18.12 -2.61 -9.05
CA SER A 14 18.99 -3.22 -10.06
C SER A 14 20.21 -2.34 -10.37
N GLN A 15 21.25 -2.92 -10.95
CA GLN A 15 22.41 -2.16 -11.42
C GLN A 15 22.01 -1.08 -12.43
N ALA A 16 21.10 -1.38 -13.34
CA ALA A 16 20.62 -0.42 -14.34
C ALA A 16 19.89 0.78 -13.72
N GLU A 17 19.13 0.54 -12.64
CA GLU A 17 18.50 1.63 -11.87
C GLU A 17 19.53 2.47 -11.13
N TYR A 18 20.57 1.85 -10.58
CA TYR A 18 21.68 2.57 -9.94
C TYR A 18 22.45 3.46 -10.93
N ASP A 19 22.75 2.92 -12.11
CA ASP A 19 23.41 3.69 -13.17
C ASP A 19 22.56 4.90 -13.61
N LEU A 20 21.26 4.71 -13.72
CA LEU A 20 20.31 5.79 -14.03
C LEU A 20 20.24 6.85 -12.91
N ILE A 21 20.36 6.45 -11.64
CA ILE A 21 20.43 7.39 -10.51
C ILE A 21 21.68 8.26 -10.63
N ILE A 22 22.84 7.67 -10.92
CA ILE A 22 24.09 8.41 -11.12
C ILE A 22 23.95 9.40 -12.28
N GLU A 23 23.41 8.94 -13.42
CA GLU A 23 23.16 9.80 -14.58
C GLU A 23 22.29 11.01 -14.21
N ARG A 24 21.20 10.81 -13.46
CA ARG A 24 20.26 11.89 -13.08
C ARG A 24 20.80 12.84 -12.03
N LEU A 25 21.63 12.36 -11.11
CA LEU A 25 22.24 13.18 -10.08
C LEU A 25 23.53 13.86 -10.53
N ASP A 26 24.13 13.42 -11.66
CA ASP A 26 25.47 13.79 -12.14
C ASP A 26 26.57 13.51 -11.08
N ARG A 27 26.32 12.53 -10.20
CA ARG A 27 27.20 12.07 -9.15
C ARG A 27 26.69 10.78 -8.51
N GLU A 28 27.54 10.12 -7.74
CA GLU A 28 27.09 9.00 -6.89
C GLU A 28 26.11 9.47 -5.79
N PRO A 29 25.02 8.69 -5.54
CA PRO A 29 24.13 8.96 -4.43
C PRO A 29 24.82 8.69 -3.08
N ASN A 30 24.51 9.46 -2.06
CA ASN A 30 24.89 9.11 -0.71
C ASN A 30 24.00 7.97 -0.15
N PRO A 31 24.34 7.33 1.00
CA PRO A 31 23.57 6.22 1.53
C PRO A 31 22.09 6.54 1.83
N VAL A 32 21.78 7.77 2.23
CA VAL A 32 20.40 8.19 2.51
C VAL A 32 19.61 8.33 1.20
N GLU A 33 20.21 9.00 0.20
CA GLU A 33 19.61 9.12 -1.13
C GLU A 33 19.38 7.75 -1.77
N LEU A 34 20.35 6.85 -1.64
CA LEU A 34 20.23 5.49 -2.16
C LEU A 34 19.06 4.74 -1.51
N GLY A 35 18.90 4.84 -0.19
CA GLY A 35 17.74 4.28 0.52
C GLY A 35 16.41 4.92 0.09
N MET A 36 16.39 6.23 -0.15
CA MET A 36 15.20 6.92 -0.67
C MET A 36 14.83 6.43 -2.08
N PHE A 37 15.80 6.26 -2.98
CA PHE A 37 15.55 5.70 -4.30
C PHE A 37 15.03 4.26 -4.22
N GLY A 38 15.62 3.41 -3.36
CA GLY A 38 15.14 2.05 -3.14
C GLY A 38 13.67 2.00 -2.70
N ALA A 39 13.26 2.89 -1.80
CA ALA A 39 11.88 2.99 -1.36
C ALA A 39 10.95 3.54 -2.47
N LEU A 40 11.30 4.69 -3.06
CA LEU A 40 10.43 5.39 -4.00
C LEU A 40 10.32 4.70 -5.37
N TRP A 41 11.36 3.97 -5.80
CA TRP A 41 11.38 3.24 -7.05
C TRP A 41 10.96 1.77 -6.90
N SER A 42 10.55 1.35 -5.69
CA SER A 42 10.02 0.01 -5.45
C SER A 42 8.68 -0.24 -6.18
N GLU A 43 8.26 -1.50 -6.25
CA GLU A 43 6.91 -1.83 -6.74
C GLU A 43 5.83 -1.20 -5.85
N HIS A 44 6.08 -1.08 -4.54
CA HIS A 44 5.13 -0.48 -3.60
C HIS A 44 4.84 1.00 -3.89
N CYS A 45 5.88 1.83 -4.06
CA CYS A 45 5.71 3.27 -4.30
C CYS A 45 5.69 3.64 -5.78
N GLY A 46 6.56 3.03 -6.57
CA GLY A 46 6.81 3.39 -7.97
C GLY A 46 6.06 2.57 -9.00
N TYR A 47 5.43 1.46 -8.59
CA TYR A 47 4.75 0.52 -9.49
C TYR A 47 5.66 0.08 -10.65
N LYS A 48 6.94 -0.20 -10.36
CA LYS A 48 7.98 -0.36 -11.39
C LYS A 48 7.70 -1.51 -12.36
N HIS A 49 7.01 -2.55 -11.93
CA HIS A 49 6.63 -3.70 -12.74
C HIS A 49 5.19 -3.61 -13.25
N SER A 50 4.25 -3.13 -12.44
CA SER A 50 2.82 -3.09 -12.75
C SER A 50 2.38 -1.87 -13.56
N ARG A 51 3.13 -0.76 -13.51
CA ARG A 51 2.77 0.48 -14.23
C ARG A 51 2.49 0.31 -15.73
N PRO A 52 3.22 -0.52 -16.49
CA PRO A 52 2.90 -0.78 -17.90
C PRO A 52 1.52 -1.43 -18.09
N LEU A 53 1.11 -2.30 -17.14
CA LEU A 53 -0.19 -2.97 -17.16
C LEU A 53 -1.32 -2.01 -16.80
N LEU A 54 -1.10 -1.09 -15.84
CA LEU A 54 -2.09 -0.08 -15.46
C LEU A 54 -2.47 0.84 -16.62
N ARG A 55 -1.57 1.06 -17.59
CA ARG A 55 -1.83 1.84 -18.80
C ARG A 55 -2.83 1.19 -19.75
N LEU A 56 -3.10 -0.11 -19.60
CA LEU A 56 -4.09 -0.83 -20.39
C LEU A 56 -5.53 -0.50 -19.98
N PHE A 57 -5.74 0.03 -18.76
CA PHE A 57 -7.06 0.48 -18.33
C PHE A 57 -7.41 1.80 -18.98
N SER A 58 -8.55 1.80 -19.69
CA SER A 58 -9.05 3.01 -20.37
C SER A 58 -9.69 3.97 -19.35
N GLN A 59 -9.30 5.24 -19.40
CA GLN A 59 -9.84 6.31 -18.53
C GLN A 59 -10.64 7.34 -19.36
N LYS A 60 -11.54 6.89 -20.20
CA LYS A 60 -12.28 7.77 -21.12
C LYS A 60 -13.59 8.33 -20.54
N SER A 61 -13.85 8.22 -19.24
CA SER A 61 -15.06 8.76 -18.64
C SER A 61 -14.84 10.17 -18.11
N THR A 62 -15.76 11.09 -18.44
CA THR A 62 -15.79 12.45 -17.87
C THR A 62 -16.16 12.46 -16.38
N ARG A 63 -16.66 11.35 -15.85
CA ARG A 63 -16.98 11.21 -14.43
C ARG A 63 -15.77 10.84 -13.57
N VAL A 64 -14.67 10.39 -14.14
CA VAL A 64 -13.45 10.11 -13.40
C VAL A 64 -12.75 11.41 -13.11
N LEU A 65 -12.62 11.75 -11.82
CA LEU A 65 -12.06 13.02 -11.35
C LEU A 65 -10.58 12.90 -10.96
N SER A 66 -10.08 11.69 -10.69
CA SER A 66 -8.68 11.44 -10.37
C SER A 66 -7.92 10.93 -11.59
N GLN A 67 -6.66 11.36 -11.74
CA GLN A 67 -5.77 10.78 -12.74
C GLN A 67 -5.10 9.52 -12.18
N THR A 68 -5.10 8.43 -12.96
CA THR A 68 -4.45 7.19 -12.54
C THR A 68 -2.97 7.39 -12.25
N GLY A 69 -2.57 7.01 -11.03
CA GLY A 69 -1.18 7.09 -10.57
C GLY A 69 -0.68 8.49 -10.22
N ALA A 70 -1.56 9.51 -10.22
CA ALA A 70 -1.25 10.85 -9.75
C ALA A 70 -1.78 11.12 -8.34
N GLU A 71 -2.87 10.44 -7.97
CA GLU A 71 -3.54 10.64 -6.67
C GLU A 71 -3.56 9.35 -5.83
N ASN A 72 -3.81 9.49 -4.54
CA ASN A 72 -3.78 8.37 -3.59
C ASN A 72 -4.94 7.39 -3.79
N ALA A 73 -6.08 7.84 -4.31
CA ALA A 73 -7.28 7.02 -4.51
C ALA A 73 -8.00 7.40 -5.82
N GLY A 74 -8.88 6.51 -6.28
CA GLY A 74 -9.81 6.78 -7.36
C GLY A 74 -10.95 7.68 -6.90
N ALA A 75 -11.37 8.63 -7.74
CA ALA A 75 -12.52 9.49 -7.49
C ALA A 75 -13.46 9.52 -8.69
N VAL A 76 -14.76 9.31 -8.44
CA VAL A 76 -15.79 9.27 -9.48
C VAL A 76 -16.95 10.17 -9.08
N ASP A 77 -17.33 11.07 -9.98
CA ASP A 77 -18.51 11.92 -9.84
C ASP A 77 -19.79 11.08 -9.90
N ILE A 78 -20.62 11.15 -8.87
CA ILE A 78 -21.89 10.46 -8.77
C ILE A 78 -23.12 11.36 -8.99
N GLY A 79 -22.90 12.64 -9.28
CA GLY A 79 -23.93 13.66 -9.42
C GLY A 79 -24.13 14.48 -8.14
N ASP A 80 -24.97 15.47 -8.22
CA ASP A 80 -25.36 16.37 -7.10
C ASP A 80 -24.18 17.03 -6.37
N GLY A 81 -23.06 17.26 -7.07
CA GLY A 81 -21.84 17.81 -6.51
C GLY A 81 -21.09 16.87 -5.56
N LEU A 82 -21.36 15.56 -5.63
CA LEU A 82 -20.75 14.55 -4.81
C LEU A 82 -19.85 13.62 -5.64
N ALA A 83 -18.78 13.17 -5.03
CA ALA A 83 -17.91 12.12 -5.56
C ALA A 83 -17.73 10.99 -4.57
N VAL A 84 -17.67 9.76 -5.10
CA VAL A 84 -17.19 8.58 -4.37
C VAL A 84 -15.68 8.49 -4.57
N VAL A 85 -14.95 8.36 -3.47
CA VAL A 85 -13.51 8.10 -3.43
C VAL A 85 -13.30 6.68 -2.92
N PHE A 86 -12.46 5.91 -3.58
CA PHE A 86 -12.23 4.52 -3.20
C PHE A 86 -10.79 4.08 -3.47
N LYS A 87 -10.30 3.18 -2.63
CA LYS A 87 -8.99 2.56 -2.73
C LYS A 87 -9.10 1.09 -2.33
N VAL A 88 -8.45 0.23 -3.08
CA VAL A 88 -8.21 -1.17 -2.72
C VAL A 88 -6.70 -1.42 -2.72
N GLU A 89 -6.23 -2.15 -1.73
CA GLU A 89 -4.83 -2.53 -1.61
C GLU A 89 -4.70 -3.95 -1.06
N SER A 90 -3.67 -4.66 -1.51
CA SER A 90 -3.33 -5.99 -1.01
C SER A 90 -2.27 -5.88 0.07
N HIS A 91 -2.54 -6.46 1.24
CA HIS A 91 -1.62 -6.47 2.38
C HIS A 91 -1.28 -7.90 2.81
N ASN A 92 -0.71 -8.68 1.88
CA ASN A 92 -0.56 -10.13 1.98
C ASN A 92 0.61 -10.55 2.88
N HIS A 93 1.84 -10.20 2.52
CA HIS A 93 3.04 -10.62 3.24
C HIS A 93 3.06 -10.15 4.69
N PRO A 94 2.73 -8.90 5.03
CA PRO A 94 2.61 -8.49 6.42
C PRO A 94 1.58 -9.31 7.19
N SER A 95 0.45 -9.66 6.57
CA SER A 95 -0.58 -10.51 7.18
C SER A 95 -0.16 -11.98 7.31
N ALA A 96 0.74 -12.46 6.45
CA ALA A 96 1.31 -13.81 6.59
C ALA A 96 2.28 -13.90 7.80
N VAL A 97 2.94 -12.79 8.15
CA VAL A 97 3.89 -12.70 9.28
C VAL A 97 3.16 -12.43 10.59
N GLU A 98 2.35 -11.37 10.62
CA GLU A 98 1.58 -10.90 11.78
C GLU A 98 0.15 -10.62 11.32
N PRO A 99 -0.74 -11.62 11.33
CA PRO A 99 -2.03 -11.50 10.67
C PRO A 99 -2.93 -10.40 11.23
N LEU A 100 -2.95 -10.18 12.53
CA LEU A 100 -3.73 -9.11 13.15
C LEU A 100 -3.18 -7.73 12.76
N GLN A 101 -1.91 -7.49 13.01
CA GLN A 101 -1.28 -6.19 12.76
C GLN A 101 -1.17 -5.91 11.26
N GLY A 102 -0.83 -6.92 10.47
CA GLY A 102 -0.74 -6.82 9.02
C GLY A 102 -2.07 -6.43 8.37
N ALA A 103 -3.16 -7.06 8.77
CA ALA A 103 -4.48 -6.75 8.24
C ALA A 103 -5.01 -5.39 8.76
N ALA A 104 -4.77 -5.06 10.04
CA ALA A 104 -5.12 -3.77 10.60
C ALA A 104 -4.41 -2.62 9.87
N THR A 105 -3.11 -2.78 9.58
CA THR A 105 -2.34 -1.80 8.79
C THR A 105 -2.86 -1.70 7.35
N GLY A 106 -3.27 -2.81 6.76
CA GLY A 106 -3.90 -2.82 5.43
C GLY A 106 -5.14 -1.94 5.38
N VAL A 107 -6.04 -2.04 6.37
CA VAL A 107 -7.20 -1.15 6.52
C VAL A 107 -6.74 0.29 6.77
N GLY A 108 -5.75 0.49 7.64
CA GLY A 108 -5.24 1.83 7.95
C GLY A 108 -4.70 2.56 6.73
N GLY A 109 -3.95 1.87 5.88
CA GLY A 109 -3.40 2.42 4.65
C GLY A 109 -4.47 2.97 3.70
N ILE A 110 -5.47 2.15 3.39
CA ILE A 110 -6.55 2.56 2.47
C ILE A 110 -7.46 3.65 3.04
N VAL A 111 -7.70 3.65 4.35
CA VAL A 111 -8.45 4.71 5.04
C VAL A 111 -7.69 6.05 4.96
N ARG A 112 -6.37 6.03 5.13
CA ARG A 112 -5.53 7.22 4.98
C ARG A 112 -5.56 7.78 3.57
N ASP A 113 -5.58 6.93 2.54
CA ASP A 113 -5.70 7.36 1.15
C ASP A 113 -7.03 8.07 0.88
N ILE A 114 -8.13 7.59 1.45
CA ILE A 114 -9.43 8.25 1.37
C ILE A 114 -9.40 9.61 2.06
N LEU A 115 -8.84 9.68 3.28
CA LEU A 115 -8.70 10.92 4.03
C LEU A 115 -7.77 11.93 3.31
N ALA A 116 -6.69 11.44 2.67
CA ALA A 116 -5.76 12.27 1.90
C ALA A 116 -6.43 12.97 0.70
N MET A 117 -7.49 12.36 0.14
CA MET A 117 -8.33 12.96 -0.90
C MET A 117 -9.40 13.93 -0.36
N GLY A 118 -9.41 14.21 0.94
CA GLY A 118 -10.43 15.05 1.58
C GLY A 118 -11.79 14.36 1.78
N ALA A 119 -11.86 13.07 1.50
CA ALA A 119 -13.09 12.29 1.60
C ALA A 119 -13.29 11.71 3.00
N ARG A 120 -14.55 11.56 3.40
CA ARG A 120 -14.92 10.91 4.65
C ARG A 120 -15.12 9.40 4.39
N PRO A 121 -14.35 8.51 5.02
CA PRO A 121 -14.58 7.08 4.97
C PRO A 121 -15.98 6.71 5.48
N ILE A 122 -16.69 5.84 4.75
CA ILE A 122 -18.06 5.44 5.08
C ILE A 122 -18.25 3.93 5.10
N ALA A 123 -17.40 3.16 4.42
CA ALA A 123 -17.53 1.72 4.32
C ALA A 123 -16.18 1.05 4.05
N LEU A 124 -15.99 -0.13 4.65
CA LEU A 124 -14.94 -1.08 4.31
C LEU A 124 -15.56 -2.26 3.55
N LEU A 125 -14.77 -2.80 2.62
CA LEU A 125 -15.09 -4.02 1.87
C LEU A 125 -13.81 -4.83 1.74
N ASN A 126 -13.90 -6.16 1.82
CA ASN A 126 -12.70 -6.99 1.76
C ASN A 126 -12.86 -8.15 0.78
N SER A 127 -11.78 -8.52 0.12
CA SER A 127 -11.71 -9.72 -0.70
C SER A 127 -10.55 -10.56 -0.20
N LEU A 128 -10.87 -11.64 0.51
CA LEU A 128 -9.91 -12.44 1.28
C LEU A 128 -9.76 -13.83 0.70
N ARG A 129 -8.53 -14.33 0.69
CA ARG A 129 -8.19 -15.69 0.26
C ARG A 129 -7.28 -16.33 1.29
N PHE A 130 -7.60 -17.56 1.66
CA PHE A 130 -6.84 -18.36 2.62
C PHE A 130 -6.69 -19.80 2.13
N GLY A 131 -5.72 -20.52 2.67
CA GLY A 131 -5.66 -21.97 2.56
C GLY A 131 -6.82 -22.64 3.31
N PRO A 132 -7.02 -23.97 3.09
CA PRO A 132 -8.05 -24.74 3.77
C PRO A 132 -7.96 -24.64 5.30
N LEU A 133 -9.10 -24.56 5.98
CA LEU A 133 -9.16 -24.34 7.44
C LEU A 133 -8.95 -25.62 8.27
N ASP A 134 -8.73 -26.77 7.67
CA ASP A 134 -8.27 -27.99 8.35
C ASP A 134 -6.81 -27.86 8.81
N ASP A 135 -5.99 -27.03 8.14
CA ASP A 135 -4.66 -26.65 8.60
C ASP A 135 -4.73 -25.62 9.77
N PRO A 136 -4.09 -25.92 10.92
CA PRO A 136 -4.03 -24.98 12.06
C PRO A 136 -3.39 -23.63 11.73
N GLN A 137 -2.38 -23.61 10.84
CA GLN A 137 -1.72 -22.37 10.44
C GLN A 137 -2.68 -21.47 9.63
N ASN A 138 -3.41 -22.05 8.68
CA ASN A 138 -4.40 -21.30 7.91
C ASN A 138 -5.52 -20.75 8.80
N ARG A 139 -5.95 -21.51 9.84
CA ARG A 139 -6.90 -21.00 10.85
C ARG A 139 -6.33 -19.81 11.63
N HIS A 140 -5.07 -19.88 12.04
CA HIS A 140 -4.40 -18.78 12.72
C HIS A 140 -4.38 -17.51 11.86
N LEU A 141 -3.98 -17.64 10.60
CA LEU A 141 -3.97 -16.53 9.64
C LEU A 141 -5.37 -15.95 9.44
N PHE A 142 -6.36 -16.81 9.22
CA PHE A 142 -7.76 -16.39 9.04
C PHE A 142 -8.29 -15.61 10.24
N HIS A 143 -8.14 -16.15 11.45
CA HIS A 143 -8.60 -15.48 12.66
C HIS A 143 -7.91 -14.13 12.87
N GLY A 144 -6.59 -14.06 12.76
CA GLY A 144 -5.86 -12.83 12.97
C GLY A 144 -6.20 -11.75 11.93
N VAL A 145 -6.34 -12.11 10.67
CA VAL A 145 -6.74 -11.17 9.60
C VAL A 145 -8.13 -10.60 9.87
N VAL A 146 -9.11 -11.45 10.15
CA VAL A 146 -10.49 -11.00 10.44
C VAL A 146 -10.53 -10.12 11.69
N GLU A 147 -9.80 -10.49 12.74
CA GLU A 147 -9.69 -9.71 13.95
C GLU A 147 -9.05 -8.34 13.70
N GLY A 148 -7.96 -8.27 12.94
CA GLY A 148 -7.27 -7.03 12.60
C GLY A 148 -8.14 -6.06 11.81
N ILE A 149 -8.86 -6.54 10.80
CA ILE A 149 -9.82 -5.73 10.02
C ILE A 149 -10.92 -5.19 10.93
N SER A 150 -11.52 -6.08 11.71
CA SER A 150 -12.61 -5.73 12.65
C SER A 150 -12.16 -4.71 13.68
N TRP A 151 -11.00 -4.94 14.29
CA TRP A 151 -10.44 -4.05 15.31
C TRP A 151 -10.23 -2.64 14.78
N TYR A 152 -9.56 -2.51 13.62
CA TYR A 152 -9.29 -1.18 13.05
C TYR A 152 -10.57 -0.47 12.64
N GLY A 153 -11.48 -1.15 11.94
CA GLY A 153 -12.77 -0.59 11.54
C GLY A 153 -13.60 -0.09 12.72
N ASN A 154 -13.63 -0.86 13.80
CA ASN A 154 -14.33 -0.46 15.05
C ASN A 154 -13.67 0.76 15.71
N CYS A 155 -12.34 0.84 15.76
CA CYS A 155 -11.63 1.97 16.36
C CYS A 155 -11.94 3.30 15.68
N ILE A 156 -12.14 3.28 14.36
CA ILE A 156 -12.42 4.49 13.56
C ILE A 156 -13.91 4.70 13.26
N GLY A 157 -14.76 3.75 13.64
CA GLY A 157 -16.21 3.81 13.45
C GLY A 157 -16.64 3.67 11.97
N VAL A 158 -15.86 2.95 11.15
CA VAL A 158 -16.20 2.64 9.76
C VAL A 158 -16.62 1.18 9.64
N PRO A 159 -17.87 0.91 9.23
CA PRO A 159 -18.38 -0.45 9.16
C PRO A 159 -17.79 -1.22 7.97
N ASP A 160 -17.55 -2.51 8.18
CA ASP A 160 -17.30 -3.48 7.11
C ASP A 160 -18.66 -3.97 6.60
N VAL A 161 -19.01 -3.63 5.38
CA VAL A 161 -20.38 -3.80 4.87
C VAL A 161 -20.51 -4.89 3.82
N ALA A 162 -19.42 -5.31 3.19
CA ALA A 162 -19.43 -6.33 2.16
C ALA A 162 -18.03 -6.92 1.92
N GLY A 163 -18.00 -8.02 1.18
CA GLY A 163 -16.77 -8.67 0.78
C GLY A 163 -17.00 -10.11 0.35
N GLU A 164 -15.91 -10.82 0.18
CA GLU A 164 -15.92 -12.26 -0.11
C GLU A 164 -14.75 -12.94 0.57
N ILE A 165 -14.91 -14.21 0.88
CA ILE A 165 -13.86 -15.07 1.40
C ILE A 165 -13.86 -16.36 0.59
N CYS A 166 -12.66 -16.76 0.11
CA CYS A 166 -12.47 -18.02 -0.58
C CYS A 166 -11.31 -18.79 0.06
N PHE A 167 -11.37 -20.12 -0.06
CA PHE A 167 -10.36 -21.02 0.45
C PHE A 167 -9.83 -21.89 -0.68
N ASP A 168 -8.50 -21.93 -0.84
CA ASP A 168 -7.79 -22.72 -1.83
C ASP A 168 -6.38 -23.02 -1.35
N GLU A 169 -5.86 -24.20 -1.64
CA GLU A 169 -4.52 -24.66 -1.28
C GLU A 169 -3.40 -23.66 -1.67
N SER A 170 -3.58 -22.97 -2.80
CA SER A 170 -2.59 -22.01 -3.31
C SER A 170 -2.35 -20.80 -2.39
N TYR A 171 -3.26 -20.55 -1.46
CA TYR A 171 -3.14 -19.45 -0.48
C TYR A 171 -2.67 -19.92 0.90
N SER A 172 -2.27 -21.18 1.03
CA SER A 172 -1.72 -21.70 2.28
C SER A 172 -0.45 -20.95 2.65
N GLN A 173 -0.35 -20.53 3.91
CA GLN A 173 0.78 -19.79 4.50
C GLN A 173 0.98 -18.36 3.97
N ASN A 174 0.40 -17.98 2.85
CA ASN A 174 0.49 -16.62 2.30
C ASN A 174 -0.89 -16.17 1.80
N PRO A 175 -1.76 -15.68 2.70
CA PRO A 175 -3.12 -15.29 2.37
C PRO A 175 -3.15 -14.09 1.43
N LEU A 176 -4.20 -13.98 0.63
CA LEU A 176 -4.49 -12.76 -0.11
C LEU A 176 -5.44 -11.90 0.73
N VAL A 177 -4.96 -10.75 1.16
CA VAL A 177 -5.72 -9.82 2.01
C VAL A 177 -5.90 -8.52 1.24
N ASN A 178 -7.03 -8.41 0.54
CA ASN A 178 -7.41 -7.17 -0.15
C ASN A 178 -8.39 -6.41 0.72
N ALA A 179 -7.97 -5.25 1.18
CA ALA A 179 -8.82 -4.31 1.90
C ALA A 179 -9.22 -3.15 0.97
N MET A 180 -10.49 -2.75 1.02
CA MET A 180 -11.03 -1.62 0.27
C MET A 180 -11.73 -0.67 1.22
N CYS A 181 -11.54 0.62 1.01
CA CYS A 181 -12.29 1.67 1.68
C CYS A 181 -13.00 2.55 0.64
N VAL A 182 -14.23 2.92 0.97
CA VAL A 182 -15.03 3.86 0.21
C VAL A 182 -15.32 5.09 1.07
N GLY A 183 -15.21 6.27 0.47
CA GLY A 183 -15.52 7.53 1.10
C GLY A 183 -16.35 8.45 0.20
N LEU A 184 -16.88 9.51 0.79
CA LEU A 184 -17.64 10.56 0.10
C LEU A 184 -16.98 11.91 0.30
N VAL A 185 -17.01 12.72 -0.76
CA VAL A 185 -16.51 14.09 -0.76
C VAL A 185 -17.35 14.95 -1.70
N HIS A 186 -17.45 16.25 -1.41
CA HIS A 186 -17.94 17.21 -2.41
C HIS A 186 -16.89 17.39 -3.52
N THR A 187 -17.33 17.46 -4.78
CA THR A 187 -16.42 17.52 -5.95
C THR A 187 -15.48 18.73 -5.92
N ASP A 188 -15.91 19.83 -5.32
CA ASP A 188 -15.14 21.06 -5.12
C ASP A 188 -14.17 21.02 -3.91
N LYS A 189 -14.18 19.94 -3.14
CA LYS A 189 -13.35 19.74 -1.95
C LYS A 189 -12.37 18.57 -2.07
N ILE A 190 -12.22 18.01 -3.25
CA ILE A 190 -11.22 16.96 -3.49
C ILE A 190 -9.83 17.55 -3.28
N ALA A 191 -9.08 17.00 -2.33
CA ALA A 191 -7.69 17.35 -2.10
C ALA A 191 -6.78 16.59 -3.06
N THR A 192 -5.74 17.26 -3.54
CA THR A 192 -4.70 16.68 -4.39
C THR A 192 -3.37 16.61 -3.65
N SER A 193 -2.53 15.64 -3.97
CA SER A 193 -1.21 15.45 -3.36
C SER A 193 -0.12 16.33 -3.98
N ALA A 194 -0.47 17.51 -4.46
CA ALA A 194 0.43 18.46 -5.09
C ALA A 194 0.88 19.57 -4.15
N ALA A 195 2.20 19.78 -4.03
CA ALA A 195 2.77 20.99 -3.45
C ALA A 195 2.71 22.10 -4.51
N SER A 196 1.65 22.92 -4.49
CA SER A 196 1.32 23.83 -5.59
C SER A 196 2.09 25.16 -5.59
N GLU A 197 2.62 25.60 -4.46
CA GLU A 197 3.23 26.94 -4.34
C GLU A 197 4.55 26.92 -3.56
N VAL A 198 5.51 27.75 -4.02
CA VAL A 198 6.77 27.99 -3.31
C VAL A 198 6.49 28.78 -2.03
N GLY A 199 6.96 28.28 -0.91
CA GLY A 199 6.74 28.88 0.40
C GLY A 199 5.66 28.20 1.25
N ASN A 200 4.95 27.22 0.70
CA ASN A 200 4.04 26.39 1.48
C ASN A 200 4.79 25.61 2.57
N VAL A 201 4.20 25.56 3.76
CA VAL A 201 4.77 24.86 4.91
C VAL A 201 4.38 23.38 4.83
N ILE A 202 5.37 22.50 4.95
CA ILE A 202 5.16 21.07 5.08
C ILE A 202 5.16 20.70 6.57
N LEU A 203 4.08 20.10 7.04
CA LEU A 203 3.94 19.64 8.42
C LEU A 203 3.96 18.11 8.45
N LEU A 204 4.84 17.55 9.26
CA LEU A 204 4.82 16.13 9.63
C LEU A 204 4.04 15.97 10.95
N VAL A 205 2.92 15.26 10.89
CA VAL A 205 2.04 15.04 12.05
C VAL A 205 1.95 13.54 12.33
N GLY A 206 2.24 13.16 13.57
CA GLY A 206 2.16 11.76 14.00
C GLY A 206 2.98 11.48 15.24
N ALA A 207 3.03 10.21 15.65
CA ALA A 207 3.90 9.75 16.71
C ALA A 207 5.38 9.77 16.30
N GLY A 208 6.29 9.72 17.26
CA GLY A 208 7.72 9.49 17.00
C GLY A 208 7.92 8.14 16.30
N THR A 209 8.66 8.15 15.19
CA THR A 209 8.93 6.94 14.43
C THR A 209 10.16 6.20 14.97
N GLY A 210 10.07 4.87 15.07
CA GLY A 210 11.20 3.98 15.33
C GLY A 210 11.93 3.60 14.04
N ARG A 211 12.80 2.59 14.16
CA ARG A 211 13.51 1.99 13.02
C ARG A 211 12.86 0.71 12.52
N ASP A 212 11.84 0.24 13.21
CA ASP A 212 11.13 -0.98 12.87
C ASP A 212 10.39 -0.79 11.54
N GLY A 213 10.45 -1.80 10.68
CA GLY A 213 9.80 -1.77 9.37
C GLY A 213 10.45 -0.89 8.30
N ILE A 214 11.64 -0.30 8.55
CA ILE A 214 12.39 0.42 7.50
C ILE A 214 12.62 -0.52 6.30
N HIS A 215 12.23 -0.07 5.11
CA HIS A 215 12.20 -0.86 3.86
C HIS A 215 11.27 -2.09 3.89
N GLY A 216 10.47 -2.28 4.93
CA GLY A 216 9.60 -3.46 5.06
C GLY A 216 8.63 -3.61 3.90
N ALA A 217 7.76 -2.64 3.67
CA ALA A 217 6.79 -2.67 2.58
C ALA A 217 7.45 -2.73 1.20
N SER A 218 8.46 -1.91 0.95
CA SER A 218 9.19 -1.88 -0.33
C SER A 218 9.93 -3.18 -0.60
N GLY A 219 10.56 -3.76 0.42
CA GLY A 219 11.26 -5.03 0.33
C GLY A 219 10.31 -6.20 0.08
N LEU A 220 9.21 -6.28 0.83
CA LEU A 220 8.21 -7.35 0.67
C LEU A 220 7.50 -7.29 -0.68
N ALA A 221 7.18 -6.10 -1.18
CA ALA A 221 6.54 -5.94 -2.49
C ALA A 221 7.46 -6.29 -3.66
N SER A 222 8.79 -6.24 -3.46
CA SER A 222 9.79 -6.39 -4.53
C SER A 222 10.52 -7.74 -4.50
N ARG A 223 10.26 -8.61 -3.52
CA ARG A 223 10.96 -9.89 -3.33
C ARG A 223 10.01 -11.08 -3.41
N THR A 224 10.56 -12.22 -3.84
CA THR A 224 9.88 -13.51 -3.73
C THR A 224 9.91 -13.97 -2.26
N PHE A 225 8.80 -14.50 -1.78
CA PHE A 225 8.68 -15.04 -0.42
C PHE A 225 9.37 -16.41 -0.37
N GLU A 226 10.57 -16.48 0.19
CA GLU A 226 11.32 -17.71 0.39
C GLU A 226 11.31 -18.12 1.88
N LYS A 227 11.19 -19.42 2.16
CA LYS A 227 11.04 -19.97 3.53
C LYS A 227 12.24 -19.70 4.47
N GLU A 228 13.40 -19.37 3.92
CA GLU A 228 14.66 -19.24 4.67
C GLU A 228 15.11 -17.79 4.88
N VAL A 229 14.35 -16.81 4.43
CA VAL A 229 14.66 -15.41 4.74
C VAL A 229 14.30 -15.20 6.21
N GLU A 230 15.29 -14.89 7.05
CA GLU A 230 15.04 -14.34 8.38
C GLU A 230 14.06 -13.18 8.22
N LEU A 231 12.81 -13.45 8.59
CA LEU A 231 11.74 -12.48 8.53
C LEU A 231 12.06 -11.40 9.58
N ARG A 232 12.75 -10.36 9.15
CA ARG A 232 12.84 -9.16 9.99
C ARG A 232 11.42 -8.70 10.23
N PRO A 233 11.07 -8.32 11.46
CA PRO A 233 9.74 -7.79 11.75
C PRO A 233 9.47 -6.62 10.81
N THR A 234 8.58 -6.83 9.86
CA THR A 234 8.17 -5.83 8.87
C THR A 234 6.80 -5.29 9.19
N VAL A 235 6.45 -5.34 10.46
CA VAL A 235 5.24 -4.72 10.98
C VAL A 235 5.39 -3.21 10.86
N GLN A 236 4.51 -2.64 10.09
CA GLN A 236 4.40 -1.19 9.90
C GLN A 236 3.57 -0.56 11.00
#